data_ed784b179bd78a588cd292b24926c2f9
#
_entry.id   ed784b179bd78a588cd292b24926c2f9
#
_cell.length_a   1.000
_cell.length_b   1.000
_cell.length_c   1.000
_cell.angle_alpha   90.00
_cell.angle_beta   90.00
_cell.angle_gamma   90.00
#
_symmetry.space_group_name_H-M   'P 1'
#
loop_
_entity.id
_entity.type
_entity.pdbx_description
1 polymer ?
#
loop_
_entity_poly.entity_id
_entity_poly.type
_entity_poly.pdbx_seq_one_letter_code
_entity_poly.pdbx_strand_id
1 'polypeptide(L)'
;MKLSDIYRKIVDMGIDADPRGRDRVNQILEKSKKDLEKLEGKKKELADKDVTWNPYTDCRLLYGDEDRTITSLLSGIDIGTGEIVLADRLADKGTKIDLVLAHHPHGIGISNLDYVMKIQPEQWAAVGVPIAQAESAMAARLKEVHFRTKPSNHTQVTDAARLIDMPFMCSHTPADSIGYQFLTKYLKDKNPSTLGDLIEVLLEIPEYQEAEKVGAGPEILVGSPDGSVGEKFVFFTGGTSAGPKSIPKLAHAGVSTIITMHMGEDVKKVCEEEGLYVVIAGHDSSDSIGMNIILDALQKEGVKSYTCSGFTRHSRL
;
A
#
# COMPACT_ATOMS: atom_id res chain seq x y z
N MET A 1 22.08 -4.48 7.78
CA MET A 1 21.03 -5.42 8.26
C MET A 1 21.05 -6.68 7.41
N LYS A 2 20.57 -7.84 7.92
CA LYS A 2 20.26 -8.98 7.07
C LYS A 2 19.00 -8.70 6.23
N LEU A 3 18.87 -9.32 5.07
CA LEU A 3 17.70 -9.20 4.21
C LEU A 3 16.41 -9.65 4.90
N SER A 4 16.47 -10.77 5.63
CA SER A 4 15.36 -11.27 6.48
C SER A 4 14.95 -10.29 7.57
N ASP A 5 15.91 -9.57 8.19
CA ASP A 5 15.60 -8.57 9.22
C ASP A 5 14.88 -7.36 8.63
N ILE A 6 15.27 -6.92 7.42
CA ILE A 6 14.58 -5.85 6.69
C ILE A 6 13.14 -6.26 6.40
N TYR A 7 12.95 -7.48 5.86
CA TYR A 7 11.62 -8.00 5.53
C TYR A 7 10.72 -8.05 6.77
N ARG A 8 11.22 -8.63 7.87
CA ARG A 8 10.46 -8.69 9.13
C ARG A 8 10.15 -7.31 9.70
N LYS A 9 11.12 -6.40 9.70
CA LYS A 9 10.94 -5.03 10.20
C LYS A 9 9.83 -4.31 9.44
N ILE A 10 9.79 -4.41 8.11
CA ILE A 10 8.76 -3.77 7.28
C ILE A 10 7.37 -4.36 7.60
N VAL A 11 7.27 -5.68 7.72
CA VAL A 11 6.00 -6.35 8.09
C VAL A 11 5.54 -5.90 9.48
N ASP A 12 6.44 -5.86 10.47
CA ASP A 12 6.10 -5.42 11.84
C ASP A 12 5.64 -3.96 11.87
N MET A 13 6.30 -3.07 11.12
CA MET A 13 5.86 -1.67 10.98
C MET A 13 4.46 -1.58 10.35
N GLY A 14 4.18 -2.42 9.35
CA GLY A 14 2.85 -2.53 8.75
C GLY A 14 1.79 -3.00 9.75
N ILE A 15 2.12 -4.01 10.58
CA ILE A 15 1.21 -4.53 11.62
C ILE A 15 0.92 -3.45 12.68
N ASP A 16 1.90 -2.64 13.05
CA ASP A 16 1.72 -1.53 14.00
C ASP A 16 0.83 -0.42 13.44
N ALA A 17 0.85 -0.22 12.13
CA ALA A 17 0.05 0.78 11.42
C ALA A 17 -1.27 0.24 10.84
N ASP A 18 -1.53 -1.06 10.95
CA ASP A 18 -2.71 -1.70 10.37
C ASP A 18 -4.01 -1.11 10.96
N PRO A 19 -4.93 -0.62 10.13
CA PRO A 19 -6.18 0.02 10.60
C PRO A 19 -7.09 -0.93 11.41
N ARG A 20 -6.90 -2.24 11.31
CA ARG A 20 -7.62 -3.25 12.11
C ARG A 20 -7.11 -3.36 13.54
N GLY A 21 -5.90 -2.87 13.79
CA GLY A 21 -5.18 -2.98 15.06
C GLY A 21 -4.46 -4.32 15.25
N ARG A 22 -3.37 -4.29 16.01
CA ARG A 22 -2.47 -5.43 16.23
C ARG A 22 -3.19 -6.68 16.76
N ASP A 23 -4.14 -6.55 17.66
CA ASP A 23 -4.87 -7.70 18.23
C ASP A 23 -5.68 -8.44 17.16
N ARG A 24 -6.31 -7.71 16.25
CA ARG A 24 -7.06 -8.30 15.13
C ARG A 24 -6.11 -8.98 14.14
N VAL A 25 -4.99 -8.36 13.83
CA VAL A 25 -3.96 -8.96 12.98
C VAL A 25 -3.41 -10.26 13.59
N ASN A 26 -3.14 -10.29 14.89
CA ASN A 26 -2.70 -11.49 15.59
C ASN A 26 -3.75 -12.62 15.49
N GLN A 27 -5.05 -12.33 15.60
CA GLN A 27 -6.11 -13.33 15.40
C GLN A 27 -6.11 -13.90 13.97
N ILE A 28 -5.83 -13.06 12.96
CA ILE A 28 -5.71 -13.47 11.56
C ILE A 28 -4.52 -14.40 11.38
N LEU A 29 -3.35 -14.06 11.94
CA LEU A 29 -2.14 -14.89 11.88
C LEU A 29 -2.35 -16.24 12.56
N GLU A 30 -2.95 -16.27 13.74
CA GLU A 30 -3.27 -17.53 14.44
C GLU A 30 -4.25 -18.41 13.65
N LYS A 31 -5.22 -17.80 12.98
CA LYS A 31 -6.11 -18.53 12.08
C LYS A 31 -5.33 -19.09 10.89
N SER A 32 -4.50 -18.29 10.23
CA SER A 32 -3.68 -18.73 9.09
C SER A 32 -2.76 -19.89 9.47
N LYS A 33 -2.14 -19.85 10.65
CA LYS A 33 -1.30 -20.92 11.19
C LYS A 33 -2.10 -22.22 11.36
N LYS A 34 -3.28 -22.16 11.99
CA LYS A 34 -4.17 -23.33 12.15
C LYS A 34 -4.65 -23.89 10.82
N ASP A 35 -4.91 -23.02 9.84
CA ASP A 35 -5.36 -23.45 8.52
C ASP A 35 -4.21 -24.09 7.73
N LEU A 36 -2.97 -23.59 7.86
CA LEU A 36 -1.77 -24.22 7.29
C LEU A 36 -1.51 -25.61 7.90
N GLU A 37 -1.68 -25.78 9.21
CA GLU A 37 -1.49 -27.05 9.91
C GLU A 37 -2.44 -28.16 9.42
N LYS A 38 -3.67 -27.80 8.98
CA LYS A 38 -4.67 -28.72 8.43
C LYS A 38 -4.40 -29.17 7.01
N LEU A 39 -3.46 -28.52 6.30
CA LEU A 39 -3.12 -28.92 4.94
C LEU A 39 -2.34 -30.24 4.94
N GLU A 40 -2.58 -31.06 3.92
CA GLU A 40 -1.93 -32.34 3.72
C GLU A 40 -1.36 -32.50 2.31
N GLY A 41 -0.40 -33.42 2.14
CA GLY A 41 0.19 -33.78 0.85
C GLY A 41 0.76 -32.58 0.09
N LYS A 42 0.55 -32.55 -1.23
CA LYS A 42 1.05 -31.49 -2.12
C LYS A 42 0.62 -30.08 -1.73
N LYS A 43 -0.57 -29.91 -1.17
CA LYS A 43 -1.05 -28.59 -0.72
C LYS A 43 -0.21 -28.06 0.42
N LYS A 44 0.24 -28.92 1.35
CA LYS A 44 1.11 -28.53 2.46
C LYS A 44 2.53 -28.22 1.99
N GLU A 45 3.07 -29.01 1.07
CA GLU A 45 4.40 -28.81 0.50
C GLU A 45 4.51 -27.45 -0.22
N LEU A 46 3.47 -27.07 -0.98
CA LEU A 46 3.42 -25.88 -1.83
C LEU A 46 2.84 -24.65 -1.11
N ALA A 47 2.39 -24.79 0.14
CA ALA A 47 1.78 -23.69 0.88
C ALA A 47 2.81 -22.61 1.21
N ASP A 48 2.36 -21.36 1.12
CA ASP A 48 3.12 -20.19 1.58
C ASP A 48 3.24 -20.25 3.11
N LYS A 49 4.46 -20.36 3.60
CA LYS A 49 4.73 -20.45 5.04
C LYS A 49 4.77 -19.09 5.73
N ASP A 50 4.97 -18.02 4.97
CA ASP A 50 5.02 -16.66 5.51
C ASP A 50 3.69 -16.23 6.11
N VAL A 51 2.55 -16.81 5.66
CA VAL A 51 1.22 -16.53 6.22
C VAL A 51 1.08 -16.76 7.73
N THR A 52 2.05 -17.42 8.35
CA THR A 52 2.09 -17.67 9.82
C THR A 52 2.58 -16.47 10.62
N TRP A 53 3.25 -15.51 9.96
CA TRP A 53 3.84 -14.32 10.61
C TRP A 53 3.67 -13.04 9.81
N ASN A 54 3.43 -13.13 8.50
CA ASN A 54 3.17 -12.02 7.60
C ASN A 54 1.70 -12.07 7.11
N PRO A 55 0.86 -11.11 7.53
CA PRO A 55 -0.55 -11.06 7.12
C PRO A 55 -0.74 -10.45 5.71
N TYR A 56 0.31 -9.93 5.09
CA TYR A 56 0.29 -9.19 3.84
C TYR A 56 0.84 -10.01 2.68
N THR A 57 -0.06 -10.50 1.81
CA THR A 57 0.35 -11.28 0.63
C THR A 57 1.13 -10.46 -0.39
N ASP A 58 1.02 -9.16 -0.36
CA ASP A 58 1.65 -8.17 -1.26
C ASP A 58 2.90 -7.49 -0.66
N CYS A 59 3.38 -7.96 0.48
CA CYS A 59 4.69 -7.64 1.03
C CYS A 59 5.53 -8.92 1.05
N ARG A 60 6.52 -9.04 0.15
CA ARG A 60 7.25 -10.29 -0.07
C ARG A 60 8.72 -10.09 -0.36
N LEU A 61 9.54 -10.98 0.19
CA LEU A 61 10.86 -11.25 -0.35
C LEU A 61 10.69 -12.15 -1.57
N LEU A 62 11.05 -11.63 -2.76
CA LEU A 62 10.80 -12.27 -4.05
C LEU A 62 12.02 -13.00 -4.58
N TYR A 63 13.22 -12.50 -4.27
CA TYR A 63 14.50 -13.12 -4.59
C TYR A 63 15.60 -12.63 -3.63
N GLY A 64 16.53 -13.51 -3.27
CA GLY A 64 17.73 -13.23 -2.50
C GLY A 64 17.91 -14.19 -1.32
N ASP A 65 19.18 -14.33 -0.90
CA ASP A 65 19.53 -15.07 0.31
C ASP A 65 19.12 -14.26 1.56
N GLU A 66 18.30 -14.82 2.42
CA GLU A 66 17.79 -14.19 3.64
C GLU A 66 18.90 -13.72 4.59
N ASP A 67 20.07 -14.38 4.58
CA ASP A 67 21.23 -14.02 5.41
C ASP A 67 22.14 -12.95 4.74
N ARG A 68 21.86 -12.57 3.50
CA ARG A 68 22.65 -11.54 2.80
C ARG A 68 22.62 -10.22 3.54
N THR A 69 23.80 -9.62 3.72
CA THR A 69 23.94 -8.31 4.36
C THR A 69 23.60 -7.20 3.37
N ILE A 70 22.65 -6.35 3.74
CA ILE A 70 22.19 -5.19 3.00
C ILE A 70 22.72 -3.93 3.68
N THR A 71 23.46 -3.12 2.94
CA THR A 71 23.99 -1.81 3.36
C THR A 71 23.41 -0.66 2.57
N SER A 72 22.87 -0.97 1.37
CA SER A 72 22.26 0.00 0.46
C SER A 72 21.14 -0.64 -0.33
N LEU A 73 20.13 0.17 -0.68
CA LEU A 73 19.02 -0.26 -1.51
C LEU A 73 18.61 0.80 -2.53
N LEU A 74 18.01 0.34 -3.64
CA LEU A 74 17.28 1.17 -4.60
C LEU A 74 15.78 0.94 -4.38
N SER A 75 15.00 2.00 -4.16
CA SER A 75 13.56 1.91 -3.97
C SER A 75 12.80 2.71 -5.00
N GLY A 76 11.65 2.20 -5.43
CA GLY A 76 10.73 2.87 -6.36
C GLY A 76 9.29 2.46 -6.11
N ILE A 77 8.36 3.26 -6.61
CA ILE A 77 6.95 2.90 -6.62
C ILE A 77 6.74 1.78 -7.65
N ASP A 78 7.00 2.07 -8.92
CA ASP A 78 6.91 1.13 -10.04
C ASP A 78 8.28 0.56 -10.42
N ILE A 79 8.64 -0.58 -9.88
CA ILE A 79 9.87 -1.28 -10.26
C ILE A 79 9.58 -2.25 -11.41
N GLY A 80 10.25 -2.06 -12.53
CA GLY A 80 10.24 -2.97 -13.66
C GLY A 80 11.61 -3.64 -13.88
N THR A 81 11.73 -4.37 -14.97
CA THR A 81 13.01 -4.97 -15.39
C THR A 81 14.10 -3.91 -15.60
N GLY A 82 13.71 -2.70 -16.05
CA GLY A 82 14.62 -1.57 -16.23
C GLY A 82 15.31 -1.14 -14.95
N GLU A 83 14.56 -1.03 -13.84
CA GLU A 83 15.09 -0.63 -12.53
C GLU A 83 15.96 -1.72 -11.90
N ILE A 84 15.66 -3.00 -12.14
CA ILE A 84 16.53 -4.11 -11.74
C ILE A 84 17.89 -4.00 -12.46
N VAL A 85 17.89 -3.75 -13.79
CA VAL A 85 19.11 -3.54 -14.58
C VAL A 85 19.81 -2.23 -14.17
N LEU A 86 19.07 -1.18 -13.83
CA LEU A 86 19.64 0.07 -13.34
C LEU A 86 20.41 -0.14 -12.03
N ALA A 87 19.88 -0.93 -11.09
CA ALA A 87 20.57 -1.25 -9.84
C ALA A 87 21.93 -1.93 -10.08
N ASP A 88 21.97 -2.87 -11.02
CA ASP A 88 23.22 -3.54 -11.45
C ASP A 88 24.19 -2.53 -12.10
N ARG A 89 23.71 -1.71 -13.03
CA ARG A 89 24.53 -0.69 -13.73
C ARG A 89 25.06 0.40 -12.81
N LEU A 90 24.37 0.70 -11.72
CA LEU A 90 24.85 1.65 -10.70
C LEU A 90 26.12 1.13 -10.01
N ALA A 91 26.24 -0.19 -9.82
CA ALA A 91 27.44 -0.81 -9.26
C ALA A 91 28.68 -0.56 -10.16
N ASP A 92 28.52 -0.66 -11.48
CA ASP A 92 29.59 -0.34 -12.44
C ASP A 92 30.06 1.12 -12.37
N LYS A 93 29.21 2.01 -11.85
CA LYS A 93 29.50 3.43 -11.65
C LYS A 93 29.94 3.76 -10.21
N GLY A 94 30.21 2.73 -9.40
CA GLY A 94 30.69 2.88 -8.03
C GLY A 94 29.60 3.07 -6.99
N THR A 95 28.31 2.95 -7.36
CA THR A 95 27.19 2.98 -6.44
C THR A 95 26.64 1.58 -6.23
N LYS A 96 27.12 0.91 -5.17
CA LYS A 96 26.65 -0.44 -4.85
C LYS A 96 25.17 -0.41 -4.42
N ILE A 97 24.38 -1.32 -4.97
CA ILE A 97 23.01 -1.60 -4.56
C ILE A 97 22.95 -3.07 -4.14
N ASP A 98 22.53 -3.33 -2.90
CA ASP A 98 22.43 -4.68 -2.32
C ASP A 98 21.01 -5.24 -2.40
N LEU A 99 19.98 -4.39 -2.59
CA LEU A 99 18.57 -4.75 -2.61
C LEU A 99 17.80 -3.78 -3.49
N VAL A 100 16.84 -4.28 -4.27
CA VAL A 100 15.79 -3.46 -4.88
C VAL A 100 14.49 -3.66 -4.10
N LEU A 101 13.88 -2.55 -3.66
CA LEU A 101 12.63 -2.51 -2.90
C LEU A 101 11.55 -1.79 -3.70
N ALA A 102 10.56 -2.54 -4.20
CA ALA A 102 9.38 -2.00 -4.87
C ALA A 102 8.28 -1.65 -3.87
N HIS A 103 7.49 -0.60 -4.16
CA HIS A 103 6.21 -0.42 -3.50
C HIS A 103 5.17 -1.36 -4.12
N HIS A 104 4.86 -1.21 -5.40
CA HIS A 104 3.88 -2.05 -6.07
C HIS A 104 4.31 -3.53 -6.12
N PRO A 105 3.36 -4.47 -5.90
CA PRO A 105 3.70 -5.87 -5.71
C PRO A 105 4.03 -6.58 -7.02
N HIS A 106 4.95 -7.54 -6.92
CA HIS A 106 5.38 -8.44 -8.00
C HIS A 106 5.29 -9.91 -7.56
N GLY A 107 5.49 -10.83 -8.50
CA GLY A 107 5.55 -12.25 -8.21
C GLY A 107 4.31 -12.76 -7.48
N ILE A 108 4.54 -13.48 -6.39
CA ILE A 108 3.46 -14.01 -5.54
C ILE A 108 2.63 -12.87 -4.89
N GLY A 109 3.20 -11.68 -4.70
CA GLY A 109 2.51 -10.53 -4.12
C GLY A 109 1.33 -10.07 -4.96
N ILE A 110 1.55 -9.88 -6.27
CA ILE A 110 0.48 -9.45 -7.19
C ILE A 110 -0.53 -10.58 -7.47
N SER A 111 -0.09 -11.84 -7.51
CA SER A 111 -0.98 -12.97 -7.80
C SER A 111 -2.02 -13.23 -6.72
N ASN A 112 -1.79 -12.76 -5.49
CA ASN A 112 -2.68 -12.90 -4.33
C ASN A 112 -3.17 -11.54 -3.78
N LEU A 113 -3.23 -10.51 -4.63
CA LEU A 113 -3.62 -9.16 -4.25
C LEU A 113 -5.04 -9.09 -3.67
N ASP A 114 -5.96 -9.93 -4.17
CA ASP A 114 -7.33 -10.01 -3.65
C ASP A 114 -7.39 -10.39 -2.16
N TYR A 115 -6.35 -11.04 -1.62
CA TYR A 115 -6.33 -11.42 -0.21
C TYR A 115 -6.21 -10.22 0.74
N VAL A 116 -5.36 -9.26 0.42
CA VAL A 116 -5.17 -8.05 1.27
C VAL A 116 -6.36 -7.10 1.20
N MET A 117 -7.18 -7.17 0.14
CA MET A 117 -8.41 -6.37 0.03
C MET A 117 -9.45 -6.69 1.13
N LYS A 118 -9.31 -7.81 1.84
CA LYS A 118 -10.16 -8.14 3.00
C LYS A 118 -9.98 -7.20 4.20
N ILE A 119 -8.99 -6.33 4.17
CA ILE A 119 -8.83 -5.25 5.15
C ILE A 119 -9.95 -4.20 5.02
N GLN A 120 -10.41 -3.93 3.80
CA GLN A 120 -11.36 -2.86 3.49
C GLN A 120 -12.73 -3.01 4.19
N PRO A 121 -13.40 -4.19 4.21
CA PRO A 121 -14.63 -4.35 4.97
C PRO A 121 -14.50 -4.01 6.46
N GLU A 122 -13.36 -4.33 7.08
CA GLU A 122 -13.13 -4.01 8.49
C GLU A 122 -12.89 -2.49 8.69
N GLN A 123 -12.25 -1.80 7.73
CA GLN A 123 -12.14 -0.34 7.75
C GLN A 123 -13.51 0.34 7.61
N TRP A 124 -14.38 -0.17 6.73
CA TRP A 124 -15.74 0.39 6.60
C TRP A 124 -16.57 0.13 7.85
N ALA A 125 -16.40 -1.02 8.48
CA ALA A 125 -17.06 -1.29 9.76
C ALA A 125 -16.61 -0.32 10.87
N ALA A 126 -15.36 0.12 10.87
CA ALA A 126 -14.84 1.10 11.82
C ALA A 126 -15.50 2.49 11.68
N VAL A 127 -16.05 2.84 10.51
CA VAL A 127 -16.81 4.08 10.28
C VAL A 127 -18.33 3.88 10.30
N GLY A 128 -18.82 2.71 10.75
CA GLY A 128 -20.23 2.46 11.00
C GLY A 128 -20.95 1.62 9.95
N VAL A 129 -20.30 1.14 8.90
CA VAL A 129 -20.91 0.20 7.95
C VAL A 129 -21.07 -1.17 8.61
N PRO A 130 -22.28 -1.78 8.65
CA PRO A 130 -22.42 -3.15 9.15
C PRO A 130 -21.51 -4.12 8.42
N ILE A 131 -20.70 -4.91 9.15
CA ILE A 131 -19.65 -5.77 8.57
C ILE A 131 -20.19 -6.71 7.48
N ALA A 132 -21.38 -7.30 7.66
CA ALA A 132 -21.98 -8.18 6.66
C ALA A 132 -22.31 -7.43 5.35
N GLN A 133 -22.66 -6.14 5.41
CA GLN A 133 -22.90 -5.32 4.23
C GLN A 133 -21.58 -4.96 3.53
N ALA A 134 -20.53 -4.67 4.30
CA ALA A 134 -19.19 -4.40 3.79
C ALA A 134 -18.62 -5.62 3.06
N GLU A 135 -18.66 -6.80 3.67
CA GLU A 135 -18.22 -8.06 3.07
C GLU A 135 -19.02 -8.41 1.80
N SER A 136 -20.34 -8.25 1.82
CA SER A 136 -21.20 -8.48 0.67
C SER A 136 -20.88 -7.53 -0.49
N ALA A 137 -20.64 -6.25 -0.22
CA ALA A 137 -20.26 -5.28 -1.26
C ALA A 137 -18.90 -5.61 -1.90
N MET A 138 -17.95 -6.13 -1.12
CA MET A 138 -16.62 -6.53 -1.60
C MET A 138 -16.59 -7.86 -2.34
N ALA A 139 -17.52 -8.77 -2.12
CA ALA A 139 -17.45 -10.14 -2.61
C ALA A 139 -17.27 -10.26 -4.13
N ALA A 140 -17.97 -9.42 -4.92
CA ALA A 140 -17.84 -9.40 -6.37
C ALA A 140 -16.48 -8.79 -6.80
N ARG A 141 -16.04 -7.75 -6.13
CA ARG A 141 -14.77 -7.07 -6.44
C ARG A 141 -13.56 -7.96 -6.15
N LEU A 142 -13.57 -8.69 -5.04
CA LEU A 142 -12.53 -9.68 -4.74
C LEU A 142 -12.39 -10.72 -5.86
N LYS A 143 -13.50 -11.25 -6.37
CA LYS A 143 -13.48 -12.20 -7.49
C LYS A 143 -12.94 -11.55 -8.77
N GLU A 144 -13.36 -10.33 -9.09
CA GLU A 144 -12.89 -9.59 -10.26
C GLU A 144 -11.36 -9.41 -10.21
N VAL A 145 -10.83 -8.91 -9.09
CA VAL A 145 -9.38 -8.71 -8.91
C VAL A 145 -8.64 -10.05 -9.02
N HIS A 146 -9.13 -11.10 -8.35
CA HIS A 146 -8.57 -12.44 -8.43
C HIS A 146 -8.45 -12.93 -9.90
N PHE A 147 -9.52 -12.84 -10.68
CA PHE A 147 -9.50 -13.28 -12.08
C PHE A 147 -8.68 -12.37 -13.00
N ARG A 148 -8.50 -11.10 -12.63
CA ARG A 148 -7.68 -10.16 -13.37
C ARG A 148 -6.18 -10.36 -13.12
N THR A 149 -5.78 -10.63 -11.89
CA THR A 149 -4.38 -10.77 -11.50
C THR A 149 -3.80 -12.16 -11.77
N LYS A 150 -4.56 -13.23 -11.53
CA LYS A 150 -4.10 -14.64 -11.70
C LYS A 150 -3.47 -14.97 -13.05
N PRO A 151 -4.02 -14.56 -14.20
CA PRO A 151 -3.46 -14.93 -15.50
C PRO A 151 -2.28 -14.06 -15.96
N SER A 152 -1.88 -13.06 -15.19
CA SER A 152 -0.79 -12.16 -15.56
C SER A 152 0.58 -12.86 -15.51
N ASN A 153 1.57 -12.34 -16.25
CA ASN A 153 2.95 -12.76 -16.08
C ASN A 153 3.51 -12.13 -14.78
N HIS A 154 3.61 -12.95 -13.74
CA HIS A 154 4.07 -12.50 -12.42
C HIS A 154 5.60 -12.53 -12.27
N THR A 155 6.32 -13.23 -13.14
CA THR A 155 7.73 -13.56 -12.91
C THR A 155 8.71 -12.67 -13.69
N GLN A 156 8.24 -11.84 -14.61
CA GLN A 156 9.10 -11.06 -15.49
C GLN A 156 10.20 -10.27 -14.73
N VAL A 157 9.83 -9.55 -13.69
CA VAL A 157 10.77 -8.73 -12.90
C VAL A 157 11.58 -9.60 -11.93
N THR A 158 10.96 -10.61 -11.33
CA THR A 158 11.64 -11.54 -10.41
C THR A 158 12.65 -12.42 -11.16
N ASP A 159 12.37 -12.79 -12.41
CA ASP A 159 13.31 -13.52 -13.27
C ASP A 159 14.53 -12.66 -13.63
N ALA A 160 14.31 -11.37 -13.93
CA ALA A 160 15.43 -10.45 -14.18
C ALA A 160 16.33 -10.32 -12.94
N ALA A 161 15.72 -10.12 -11.76
CA ALA A 161 16.44 -10.04 -10.48
C ALA A 161 17.26 -11.32 -10.21
N ARG A 162 16.65 -12.49 -10.42
CA ARG A 162 17.30 -13.79 -10.25
C ARG A 162 18.48 -14.00 -11.19
N LEU A 163 18.34 -13.59 -12.46
CA LEU A 163 19.38 -13.81 -13.48
C LEU A 163 20.66 -12.99 -13.25
N ILE A 164 20.54 -11.84 -12.57
CA ILE A 164 21.69 -10.98 -12.23
C ILE A 164 22.05 -11.02 -10.75
N ASP A 165 21.47 -11.94 -9.97
CA ASP A 165 21.67 -12.10 -8.51
C ASP A 165 21.40 -10.81 -7.71
N MET A 166 20.36 -10.06 -8.08
CA MET A 166 19.92 -8.85 -7.39
C MET A 166 18.78 -9.20 -6.39
N PRO A 167 18.98 -9.11 -5.07
CA PRO A 167 17.91 -9.24 -4.10
C PRO A 167 16.76 -8.30 -4.43
N PHE A 168 15.52 -8.83 -4.35
CA PHE A 168 14.33 -8.10 -4.74
C PHE A 168 13.17 -8.40 -3.79
N MET A 169 12.52 -7.36 -3.29
CA MET A 169 11.32 -7.46 -2.46
C MET A 169 10.32 -6.37 -2.80
N CYS A 170 9.07 -6.55 -2.40
CA CYS A 170 8.02 -5.53 -2.47
C CYS A 170 7.36 -5.31 -1.10
N SER A 171 6.86 -4.07 -0.89
CA SER A 171 6.13 -3.67 0.31
C SER A 171 4.98 -2.75 -0.07
N HIS A 172 3.78 -3.31 -0.27
CA HIS A 172 2.57 -2.57 -0.64
C HIS A 172 1.72 -2.26 0.60
N THR A 173 0.85 -3.17 1.04
CA THR A 173 -0.05 -2.92 2.18
C THR A 173 0.64 -2.41 3.46
N PRO A 174 1.86 -2.85 3.86
CA PRO A 174 2.56 -2.23 4.97
C PRO A 174 2.84 -0.74 4.77
N ALA A 175 3.33 -0.33 3.59
CA ALA A 175 3.58 1.08 3.27
C ALA A 175 2.28 1.89 3.24
N ASP A 176 1.24 1.36 2.58
CA ASP A 176 -0.09 1.98 2.56
C ASP A 176 -0.67 2.19 3.95
N SER A 177 -0.56 1.18 4.83
CA SER A 177 -1.05 1.26 6.21
C SER A 177 -0.32 2.34 7.00
N ILE A 178 0.99 2.47 6.81
CA ILE A 178 1.81 3.53 7.42
C ILE A 178 1.40 4.90 6.87
N GLY A 179 1.24 5.03 5.55
CA GLY A 179 0.76 6.26 4.90
C GLY A 179 -0.66 6.64 5.37
N TYR A 180 -1.57 5.68 5.44
CA TYR A 180 -2.91 5.84 5.99
C TYR A 180 -2.90 6.36 7.43
N GLN A 181 -2.12 5.71 8.30
CA GLN A 181 -2.00 6.11 9.71
C GLN A 181 -1.45 7.53 9.84
N PHE A 182 -0.40 7.85 9.07
CA PHE A 182 0.19 9.18 9.02
C PHE A 182 -0.85 10.22 8.59
N LEU A 183 -1.51 10.02 7.45
CA LEU A 183 -2.44 10.99 6.88
C LEU A 183 -3.68 11.15 7.75
N THR A 184 -4.26 10.05 8.25
CA THR A 184 -5.44 10.10 9.12
C THR A 184 -5.16 10.91 10.40
N LYS A 185 -4.00 10.69 11.02
CA LYS A 185 -3.57 11.45 12.18
C LYS A 185 -3.36 12.93 11.83
N TYR A 186 -2.65 13.20 10.72
CA TYR A 186 -2.35 14.55 10.26
C TYR A 186 -3.64 15.36 10.02
N LEU A 187 -4.59 14.78 9.29
CA LEU A 187 -5.88 15.41 9.01
C LEU A 187 -6.73 15.62 10.27
N LYS A 188 -6.64 14.70 11.23
CA LYS A 188 -7.31 14.86 12.53
C LYS A 188 -6.74 16.04 13.32
N ASP A 189 -5.41 16.17 13.35
CA ASP A 189 -4.73 17.23 14.09
C ASP A 189 -4.98 18.62 13.44
N LYS A 190 -4.99 18.70 12.10
CA LYS A 190 -5.25 19.93 11.33
C LYS A 190 -6.72 20.32 11.25
N ASN A 191 -7.61 19.35 11.26
CA ASN A 191 -9.07 19.48 11.23
C ASN A 191 -9.60 20.50 10.19
N PRO A 192 -9.35 20.33 8.88
CA PRO A 192 -9.83 21.24 7.84
C PRO A 192 -11.36 21.30 7.84
N SER A 193 -11.91 22.51 7.62
CA SER A 193 -13.35 22.76 7.65
C SER A 193 -14.00 22.65 6.27
N THR A 194 -13.30 23.11 5.25
CA THR A 194 -13.76 23.11 3.85
C THR A 194 -12.86 22.23 2.97
N LEU A 195 -13.33 21.88 1.77
CA LEU A 195 -12.50 21.16 0.80
C LEU A 195 -11.30 21.97 0.35
N GLY A 196 -11.43 23.29 0.29
CA GLY A 196 -10.30 24.21 0.03
C GLY A 196 -9.24 24.10 1.14
N ASP A 197 -9.66 24.21 2.43
CA ASP A 197 -8.75 24.02 3.56
C ASP A 197 -8.08 22.63 3.53
N LEU A 198 -8.82 21.59 3.10
CA LEU A 198 -8.27 20.23 2.99
C LEU A 198 -7.15 20.16 1.94
N ILE A 199 -7.32 20.80 0.77
CA ILE A 199 -6.25 20.89 -0.24
C ILE A 199 -5.02 21.61 0.32
N GLU A 200 -5.20 22.76 0.99
CA GLU A 200 -4.09 23.49 1.60
C GLU A 200 -3.35 22.65 2.65
N VAL A 201 -4.09 21.91 3.48
CA VAL A 201 -3.51 21.01 4.49
C VAL A 201 -2.74 19.85 3.85
N LEU A 202 -3.25 19.27 2.75
CA LEU A 202 -2.52 18.24 2.00
C LEU A 202 -1.22 18.81 1.42
N LEU A 203 -1.26 20.02 0.86
CA LEU A 203 -0.09 20.71 0.29
C LEU A 203 0.97 21.13 1.33
N GLU A 204 0.72 21.01 2.63
CA GLU A 204 1.77 21.13 3.64
C GLU A 204 2.72 19.91 3.64
N ILE A 205 2.31 18.78 3.04
CA ILE A 205 3.08 17.53 3.00
C ILE A 205 4.02 17.57 1.80
N PRO A 206 5.36 17.41 1.99
CA PRO A 206 6.33 17.58 0.92
C PRO A 206 6.11 16.71 -0.31
N GLU A 207 5.66 15.46 -0.13
CA GLU A 207 5.37 14.54 -1.24
C GLU A 207 4.28 15.09 -2.15
N TYR A 208 3.26 15.71 -1.59
CA TYR A 208 2.17 16.34 -2.37
C TYR A 208 2.62 17.65 -3.02
N GLN A 209 3.53 18.42 -2.39
CA GLN A 209 4.14 19.61 -3.01
C GLN A 209 4.93 19.24 -4.27
N GLU A 210 5.70 18.14 -4.24
CA GLU A 210 6.43 17.68 -5.42
C GLU A 210 5.48 17.23 -6.53
N ALA A 211 4.40 16.53 -6.17
CA ALA A 211 3.37 16.12 -7.13
C ALA A 211 2.67 17.35 -7.75
N GLU A 212 2.38 18.39 -6.99
CA GLU A 212 1.77 19.63 -7.47
C GLU A 212 2.62 20.32 -8.53
N LYS A 213 3.96 20.33 -8.38
CA LYS A 213 4.88 20.93 -9.36
C LYS A 213 4.78 20.31 -10.77
N VAL A 214 4.33 19.08 -10.85
CA VAL A 214 4.17 18.35 -12.12
C VAL A 214 2.71 18.17 -12.54
N GLY A 215 1.77 18.82 -11.83
CA GLY A 215 0.34 18.76 -12.12
C GLY A 215 -0.33 17.44 -11.73
N ALA A 216 0.24 16.73 -10.73
CA ALA A 216 -0.30 15.49 -10.18
C ALA A 216 -0.60 15.61 -8.67
N GLY A 217 -0.75 16.84 -8.18
CA GLY A 217 -1.02 17.16 -6.78
C GLY A 217 -2.47 16.92 -6.38
N PRO A 218 -2.80 17.22 -5.10
CA PRO A 218 -4.14 17.06 -4.57
C PRO A 218 -5.17 17.91 -5.31
N GLU A 219 -6.33 17.31 -5.66
CA GLU A 219 -7.42 18.01 -6.34
C GLU A 219 -8.81 17.62 -5.81
N ILE A 220 -9.77 18.53 -5.93
CA ILE A 220 -11.19 18.25 -5.66
C ILE A 220 -11.80 17.63 -6.90
N LEU A 221 -12.09 16.32 -6.87
CA LEU A 221 -12.73 15.61 -7.98
C LEU A 221 -14.26 15.78 -7.98
N VAL A 222 -14.88 15.80 -6.79
CA VAL A 222 -16.33 16.00 -6.59
C VAL A 222 -16.52 16.99 -5.45
N GLY A 223 -17.20 18.10 -5.74
CA GLY A 223 -17.46 19.18 -4.77
C GLY A 223 -16.94 20.53 -5.25
N SER A 224 -16.89 21.48 -4.33
CA SER A 224 -16.32 22.82 -4.55
C SER A 224 -15.46 23.23 -3.36
N PRO A 225 -14.51 24.17 -3.48
CA PRO A 225 -13.65 24.60 -2.38
C PRO A 225 -14.40 25.02 -1.11
N ASP A 226 -15.59 25.58 -1.23
CA ASP A 226 -16.42 26.03 -0.12
C ASP A 226 -17.23 24.88 0.55
N GLY A 227 -17.20 23.66 -0.03
CA GLY A 227 -17.90 22.51 0.51
C GLY A 227 -17.37 22.12 1.90
N SER A 228 -18.26 21.84 2.85
CA SER A 228 -17.88 21.39 4.20
C SER A 228 -17.36 19.96 4.17
N VAL A 229 -16.16 19.72 4.71
CA VAL A 229 -15.49 18.41 4.65
C VAL A 229 -16.31 17.32 5.38
N GLY A 230 -16.93 17.64 6.54
CA GLY A 230 -17.69 16.66 7.33
C GLY A 230 -16.84 15.48 7.80
N GLU A 231 -17.46 14.29 7.89
CA GLU A 231 -16.74 13.07 8.26
C GLU A 231 -15.89 12.55 7.08
N LYS A 232 -14.62 12.33 7.34
CA LYS A 232 -13.60 11.95 6.35
C LYS A 232 -13.35 10.45 6.36
N PHE A 233 -13.26 9.86 5.17
CA PHE A 233 -12.79 8.50 4.98
C PHE A 233 -11.55 8.50 4.07
N VAL A 234 -10.41 8.13 4.63
CA VAL A 234 -9.16 7.98 3.87
C VAL A 234 -9.08 6.56 3.30
N PHE A 235 -8.98 6.46 1.99
CA PHE A 235 -9.01 5.20 1.26
C PHE A 235 -7.66 4.93 0.59
N PHE A 236 -6.68 4.48 1.39
CA PHE A 236 -5.30 4.24 0.94
C PHE A 236 -4.86 2.78 1.03
N THR A 237 -5.52 1.95 1.84
CA THR A 237 -5.07 0.59 2.10
C THR A 237 -5.95 -0.47 1.46
N GLY A 238 -5.39 -1.68 1.32
CA GLY A 238 -6.13 -2.85 0.88
C GLY A 238 -6.02 -3.13 -0.62
N GLY A 239 -4.87 -2.89 -1.19
CA GLY A 239 -4.45 -3.39 -2.48
C GLY A 239 -4.98 -2.63 -3.70
N THR A 240 -6.26 -2.41 -3.82
CA THR A 240 -6.87 -1.64 -4.92
C THR A 240 -8.29 -1.20 -4.57
N SER A 241 -8.86 -0.28 -5.38
CA SER A 241 -10.20 0.28 -5.17
C SER A 241 -11.29 -0.77 -4.93
N ALA A 242 -12.16 -0.47 -3.96
CA ALA A 242 -13.31 -1.29 -3.59
C ALA A 242 -14.41 -1.37 -4.67
N GLY A 243 -14.40 -0.46 -5.61
CA GLY A 243 -15.43 -0.35 -6.64
C GLY A 243 -16.71 0.37 -6.18
N PRO A 244 -17.67 0.59 -7.12
CA PRO A 244 -18.80 1.50 -6.89
C PRO A 244 -19.80 1.01 -5.82
N LYS A 245 -19.90 -0.30 -5.56
CA LYS A 245 -20.86 -0.86 -4.58
C LYS A 245 -20.55 -0.49 -3.12
N SER A 246 -19.35 -0.04 -2.82
CA SER A 246 -18.94 0.41 -1.48
C SER A 246 -19.51 1.79 -1.14
N ILE A 247 -19.63 2.65 -2.13
CA ILE A 247 -19.94 4.08 -1.96
C ILE A 247 -21.25 4.34 -1.22
N PRO A 248 -22.40 3.73 -1.62
CA PRO A 248 -23.65 3.92 -0.90
C PRO A 248 -23.57 3.48 0.58
N LYS A 249 -22.72 2.49 0.89
CA LYS A 249 -22.56 1.99 2.26
C LYS A 249 -21.83 3.00 3.13
N LEU A 250 -20.79 3.65 2.59
CA LEU A 250 -20.03 4.69 3.26
C LEU A 250 -20.91 5.95 3.47
N ALA A 251 -21.65 6.37 2.44
CA ALA A 251 -22.59 7.50 2.53
C ALA A 251 -23.63 7.27 3.63
N HIS A 252 -24.27 6.10 3.64
CA HIS A 252 -25.28 5.75 4.67
C HIS A 252 -24.68 5.60 6.08
N ALA A 253 -23.38 5.37 6.21
CA ALA A 253 -22.68 5.35 7.49
C ALA A 253 -22.29 6.76 7.99
N GLY A 254 -22.58 7.82 7.20
CA GLY A 254 -22.34 9.21 7.58
C GLY A 254 -21.01 9.78 7.07
N VAL A 255 -20.29 9.06 6.21
CA VAL A 255 -19.10 9.61 5.50
C VAL A 255 -19.59 10.73 4.59
N SER A 256 -18.91 11.87 4.60
CA SER A 256 -19.19 13.04 3.77
C SER A 256 -18.12 13.24 2.70
N THR A 257 -16.86 12.98 3.02
CA THR A 257 -15.73 13.18 2.10
C THR A 257 -14.86 11.94 2.02
N ILE A 258 -14.60 11.48 0.80
CA ILE A 258 -13.62 10.43 0.52
C ILE A 258 -12.32 11.08 0.08
N ILE A 259 -11.21 10.70 0.72
CA ILE A 259 -9.85 11.08 0.34
C ILE A 259 -9.17 9.82 -0.19
N THR A 260 -8.78 9.82 -1.44
CA THR A 260 -8.23 8.64 -2.13
C THR A 260 -7.06 9.01 -3.03
N MET A 261 -6.25 8.02 -3.40
CA MET A 261 -5.10 8.21 -4.30
C MET A 261 -5.54 8.46 -5.74
N HIS A 262 -6.55 7.74 -6.19
CA HIS A 262 -7.16 7.86 -7.53
C HIS A 262 -8.59 7.32 -7.50
N MET A 263 -9.40 7.64 -8.52
CA MET A 263 -10.76 7.14 -8.63
C MET A 263 -11.15 6.92 -10.10
N GLY A 264 -11.80 5.80 -10.39
CA GLY A 264 -12.39 5.52 -11.70
C GLY A 264 -13.72 6.25 -11.91
N GLU A 265 -14.07 6.52 -13.16
CA GLU A 265 -15.27 7.27 -13.54
C GLU A 265 -16.58 6.62 -13.07
N ASP A 266 -16.61 5.27 -12.99
CA ASP A 266 -17.76 4.50 -12.48
C ASP A 266 -18.00 4.74 -10.98
N VAL A 267 -16.92 4.85 -10.18
CA VAL A 267 -16.98 5.14 -8.74
C VAL A 267 -17.34 6.61 -8.51
N LYS A 268 -16.73 7.52 -9.28
CA LYS A 268 -17.02 8.96 -9.22
C LYS A 268 -18.50 9.26 -9.41
N LYS A 269 -19.14 8.67 -10.44
CA LYS A 269 -20.57 8.85 -10.68
C LYS A 269 -21.43 8.46 -9.49
N VAL A 270 -21.10 7.35 -8.82
CA VAL A 270 -21.84 6.92 -7.63
C VAL A 270 -21.59 7.88 -6.46
N CYS A 271 -20.38 8.45 -6.32
CA CYS A 271 -20.13 9.48 -5.31
C CYS A 271 -21.00 10.73 -5.54
N GLU A 272 -21.12 11.18 -6.82
CA GLU A 272 -21.99 12.29 -7.19
C GLU A 272 -23.47 12.00 -6.89
N GLU A 273 -23.95 10.79 -7.23
CA GLU A 273 -25.33 10.34 -6.95
C GLU A 273 -25.65 10.25 -5.46
N GLU A 274 -24.71 9.82 -4.63
CA GLU A 274 -24.85 9.69 -3.17
C GLU A 274 -24.54 10.99 -2.42
N GLY A 275 -24.13 12.05 -3.12
CA GLY A 275 -23.82 13.36 -2.53
C GLY A 275 -22.54 13.40 -1.70
N LEU A 276 -21.57 12.53 -2.04
CA LEU A 276 -20.25 12.50 -1.40
C LEU A 276 -19.28 13.45 -2.09
N TYR A 277 -18.47 14.13 -1.32
CA TYR A 277 -17.29 14.82 -1.85
C TYR A 277 -16.12 13.86 -2.04
N VAL A 278 -15.28 14.16 -3.03
CA VAL A 278 -14.08 13.37 -3.32
C VAL A 278 -12.88 14.28 -3.53
N VAL A 279 -11.82 14.00 -2.79
CA VAL A 279 -10.50 14.60 -2.96
C VAL A 279 -9.53 13.51 -3.38
N ILE A 280 -8.88 13.73 -4.53
CA ILE A 280 -7.74 12.93 -4.98
C ILE A 280 -6.49 13.51 -4.33
N ALA A 281 -5.77 12.71 -3.56
CA ALA A 281 -4.54 13.13 -2.91
C ALA A 281 -3.30 12.95 -3.81
N GLY A 282 -3.40 12.10 -4.84
CA GLY A 282 -2.31 11.68 -5.72
C GLY A 282 -1.80 10.28 -5.37
N HIS A 283 -1.43 9.49 -6.38
CA HIS A 283 -1.05 8.08 -6.21
C HIS A 283 0.39 7.95 -5.68
N ASP A 284 1.39 8.15 -6.55
CA ASP A 284 2.82 7.97 -6.20
C ASP A 284 3.26 8.83 -5.00
N SER A 285 2.67 10.01 -4.85
CA SER A 285 2.92 10.90 -3.71
C SER A 285 2.41 10.32 -2.40
N SER A 286 1.22 9.72 -2.39
CA SER A 286 0.66 9.04 -1.20
C SER A 286 1.47 7.80 -0.84
N ASP A 287 1.83 6.97 -1.83
CA ASP A 287 2.67 5.79 -1.66
C ASP A 287 4.04 6.17 -1.09
N SER A 288 4.59 7.29 -1.57
CA SER A 288 5.88 7.82 -1.11
C SER A 288 5.89 8.14 0.39
N ILE A 289 4.76 8.53 0.99
CA ILE A 289 4.66 8.83 2.43
C ILE A 289 5.04 7.60 3.27
N GLY A 290 4.37 6.47 3.02
CA GLY A 290 4.62 5.23 3.76
C GLY A 290 6.02 4.69 3.51
N MET A 291 6.45 4.69 2.25
CA MET A 291 7.79 4.26 1.86
C MET A 291 8.89 5.13 2.49
N ASN A 292 8.71 6.45 2.59
CA ASN A 292 9.64 7.35 3.26
C ASN A 292 9.83 7.00 4.74
N ILE A 293 8.74 6.70 5.45
CA ILE A 293 8.78 6.31 6.86
C ILE A 293 9.51 4.96 7.03
N ILE A 294 9.28 4.00 6.12
CA ILE A 294 10.03 2.74 6.09
C ILE A 294 11.52 3.00 5.87
N LEU A 295 11.89 3.80 4.86
CA LEU A 295 13.29 4.09 4.56
C LEU A 295 13.98 4.85 5.70
N ASP A 296 13.28 5.73 6.40
CA ASP A 296 13.82 6.39 7.61
C ASP A 296 14.13 5.38 8.73
N ALA A 297 13.26 4.40 8.92
CA ALA A 297 13.51 3.32 9.89
C ALA A 297 14.71 2.45 9.50
N LEU A 298 14.89 2.15 8.21
CA LEU A 298 16.04 1.40 7.70
C LEU A 298 17.34 2.23 7.76
N GLN A 299 17.24 3.54 7.52
CA GLN A 299 18.39 4.46 7.59
C GLN A 299 18.94 4.55 9.02
N LYS A 300 18.10 4.53 10.05
CA LYS A 300 18.52 4.45 11.46
C LYS A 300 19.35 3.18 11.76
N GLU A 301 19.12 2.12 11.01
CA GLU A 301 19.88 0.85 11.11
C GLU A 301 21.11 0.81 10.16
N GLY A 302 21.45 1.95 9.54
CA GLY A 302 22.63 2.07 8.69
C GLY A 302 22.44 1.61 7.24
N VAL A 303 21.20 1.43 6.76
CA VAL A 303 20.91 1.11 5.36
C VAL A 303 20.76 2.39 4.57
N LYS A 304 21.61 2.62 3.57
CA LYS A 304 21.54 3.76 2.65
C LYS A 304 20.47 3.51 1.57
N SER A 305 19.67 4.51 1.24
CA SER A 305 18.66 4.40 0.19
C SER A 305 18.94 5.33 -0.99
N TYR A 306 18.61 4.83 -2.19
CA TYR A 306 18.49 5.58 -3.44
C TYR A 306 17.06 5.39 -3.95
N THR A 307 16.52 6.37 -4.67
CA THR A 307 15.12 6.34 -5.11
C THR A 307 15.00 6.59 -6.61
N CYS A 308 13.96 6.01 -7.22
CA CYS A 308 13.63 6.13 -8.64
C CYS A 308 12.13 5.86 -8.86
N SER A 309 11.69 5.91 -10.10
CA SER A 309 10.39 5.39 -10.59
C SER A 309 9.19 5.79 -9.72
N GLY A 310 8.88 7.10 -9.73
CA GLY A 310 7.74 7.69 -9.02
C GLY A 310 7.98 7.98 -7.54
N PHE A 311 9.05 7.46 -6.96
CA PHE A 311 9.30 7.65 -5.53
C PHE A 311 9.98 8.99 -5.21
N THR A 312 9.26 9.84 -4.48
CA THR A 312 9.79 11.10 -3.96
C THR A 312 10.33 10.94 -2.54
N ARG A 313 11.66 11.07 -2.37
CA ARG A 313 12.32 10.90 -1.07
C ARG A 313 12.27 12.16 -0.23
N HIS A 314 11.50 12.12 0.85
CA HIS A 314 11.51 13.10 1.93
C HIS A 314 11.75 12.41 3.27
N SER A 315 12.89 12.69 3.90
CA SER A 315 13.20 12.16 5.24
C SER A 315 12.49 12.97 6.31
N ARG A 316 11.99 12.26 7.32
CA ARG A 316 11.40 12.81 8.54
C ARG A 316 12.30 12.57 9.78
N LEU A 317 13.59 12.26 9.55
CA LEU A 317 14.62 12.07 10.58
C LEU A 317 15.09 13.39 11.17
#